data_6320b2fe3ce0562c952343fdbe8645bf
#
_entry.id   6320b2fe3ce0562c952343fdbe8645bf
#
_cell.length_a   1.000
_cell.length_b   1.000
_cell.length_c   1.000
_cell.angle_alpha   90.00
_cell.angle_beta   90.00
_cell.angle_gamma   90.00
#
_symmetry.space_group_name_H-M   'P 1'
#
loop_
_entity.id
_entity.type
_entity.pdbx_description
1 polymer ?
#
loop_
_entity_poly.entity_id
_entity_poly.type
_entity_poly.pdbx_seq_one_letter_code
_entity_poly.pdbx_strand_id
1 'polypeptide(L)' 'MKNQRVTDLSYKEVIDLETGQRLGYVRDAEIDPESGRVTALIIQGRLRWLGLLGREEERVIPWEHIRRLGEDIIFVRI' A
#
# COMPACT_ATOMS: atom_id res chain seq x y z
N MET A 1 -10.47 0.18 20.27
CA MET A 1 -9.68 0.24 19.06
C MET A 1 -10.15 -0.82 18.07
N LYS A 2 -10.46 -0.43 16.87
CA LYS A 2 -10.95 -1.38 15.88
C LYS A 2 -9.81 -2.17 15.28
N ASN A 3 -10.02 -3.46 15.11
CA ASN A 3 -9.07 -4.29 14.39
C ASN A 3 -9.17 -3.99 12.90
N GLN A 4 -8.04 -3.91 12.25
CA GLN A 4 -7.98 -3.77 10.80
C GLN A 4 -7.95 -5.15 10.17
N ARG A 5 -8.77 -5.35 9.18
CA ARG A 5 -8.73 -6.56 8.36
C ARG A 5 -7.87 -6.28 7.13
N VAL A 6 -7.30 -7.34 6.56
CA VAL A 6 -6.54 -7.18 5.30
C VAL A 6 -7.44 -6.59 4.23
N THR A 7 -8.68 -7.00 4.17
CA THR A 7 -9.64 -6.44 3.20
C THR A 7 -9.92 -4.96 3.42
N ASP A 8 -9.77 -4.49 4.66
CA ASP A 8 -9.96 -3.07 4.96
C ASP A 8 -8.84 -2.22 4.39
N LEU A 9 -7.69 -2.82 4.14
CA LEU A 9 -6.54 -2.13 3.55
C LEU A 9 -6.64 -2.04 2.03
N SER A 10 -7.43 -2.92 1.43
CA SER A 10 -7.57 -2.96 -0.03
C SER A 10 -8.15 -1.65 -0.55
N TYR A 11 -7.62 -1.20 -1.68
CA TYR A 11 -8.05 0.02 -2.36
C TYR A 11 -7.74 1.31 -1.63
N LYS A 12 -7.11 1.26 -0.46
CA LYS A 12 -6.64 2.49 0.18
C LYS A 12 -5.49 3.06 -0.64
N GLU A 13 -5.50 4.36 -0.79
CA GLU A 13 -4.43 5.05 -1.49
C GLU A 13 -3.21 5.19 -0.59
N VAL A 14 -2.03 5.00 -1.15
CA VAL A 14 -0.78 5.09 -0.42
C VAL A 14 -0.05 6.36 -0.81
N ILE A 15 0.33 7.16 0.17
CA ILE A 15 0.99 8.43 -0.04
C ILE A 15 2.28 8.47 0.74
N ASP A 16 3.34 8.93 0.08
CA ASP A 16 4.64 9.15 0.72
C ASP A 16 4.57 10.41 1.57
N LEU A 17 4.79 10.27 2.86
CA LEU A 17 4.75 11.39 3.80
C LEU A 17 5.80 12.45 3.50
N GLU A 18 6.94 12.03 2.99
CA GLU A 18 8.06 12.93 2.78
C GLU A 18 7.86 13.83 1.57
N THR A 19 7.34 13.27 0.48
CA THR A 19 7.19 14.00 -0.77
C THR A 19 5.76 14.38 -1.08
N GLY A 20 4.79 13.77 -0.40
CA GLY A 20 3.39 13.94 -0.73
C GLY A 20 2.97 13.20 -1.99
N GLN A 21 3.87 12.43 -2.58
CA GLN A 21 3.61 11.72 -3.82
C GLN A 21 2.65 10.57 -3.59
N ARG A 22 1.69 10.44 -4.51
CA ARG A 22 0.78 9.30 -4.51
C ARG A 22 1.47 8.11 -5.15
N LEU A 23 1.59 7.03 -4.41
CA LEU A 23 2.31 5.85 -4.89
C LEU A 23 1.41 4.84 -5.58
N GLY A 24 0.13 4.86 -5.27
CA GLY A 24 -0.83 3.93 -5.84
C GLY A 24 -1.81 3.42 -4.80
N TYR A 25 -2.36 2.24 -5.04
CA TYR A 25 -3.37 1.65 -4.18
C TYR A 25 -2.91 0.31 -3.65
N VAL A 26 -3.34 -0.02 -2.45
CA VAL A 26 -3.05 -1.34 -1.90
C VAL A 26 -3.76 -2.39 -2.75
N ARG A 27 -2.99 -3.32 -3.27
CA ARG A 27 -3.49 -4.43 -4.04
C ARG A 27 -3.53 -5.71 -3.24
N ASP A 28 -2.51 -5.92 -2.41
CA ASP A 28 -2.36 -7.16 -1.67
C ASP A 28 -1.46 -6.93 -0.46
N ALA A 29 -1.33 -7.94 0.35
CA ALA A 29 -0.45 -7.92 1.50
C ALA A 29 0.31 -9.24 1.58
N GLU A 30 1.56 -9.14 1.98
CA GLU A 30 2.35 -10.33 2.27
C GLU A 30 2.24 -10.67 3.75
N ILE A 31 2.06 -11.93 4.04
CA ILE A 31 1.88 -12.43 5.39
C ILE A 31 2.93 -13.51 5.65
N ASP A 32 3.60 -13.41 6.79
CA ASP A 32 4.50 -14.44 7.25
C ASP A 32 3.66 -15.62 7.74
N PRO A 33 3.77 -16.80 7.11
CA PRO A 33 2.93 -17.93 7.49
C PRO A 33 3.26 -18.48 8.89
N GLU A 34 4.47 -18.25 9.39
CA GLU A 34 4.85 -18.73 10.72
C GLU A 34 4.24 -17.86 11.82
N SER A 35 4.34 -16.54 11.68
CA SER A 35 3.84 -15.63 12.70
C SER A 35 2.42 -15.17 12.47
N GLY A 36 1.93 -15.28 11.23
CA GLY A 36 0.63 -14.76 10.83
C GLY A 36 0.60 -13.24 10.72
N ARG A 37 1.75 -12.60 10.75
CA ARG A 37 1.83 -11.13 10.68
C ARG A 37 1.98 -10.63 9.26
N VAL A 38 1.41 -9.47 9.00
CA VAL A 38 1.63 -8.78 7.73
C VAL A 38 3.05 -8.24 7.72
N THR A 39 3.79 -8.58 6.69
CA THR A 39 5.19 -8.17 6.55
C THR A 39 5.38 -7.05 5.55
N ALA A 40 4.45 -6.91 4.61
CA ALA A 40 4.55 -5.87 3.59
C ALA A 40 3.20 -5.66 2.92
N LEU A 41 3.05 -4.50 2.31
CA LEU A 41 1.91 -4.22 1.44
C LEU A 41 2.40 -4.15 0.00
N ILE A 42 1.61 -4.70 -0.90
CA ILE A 42 1.88 -4.64 -2.32
C ILE A 42 1.02 -3.53 -2.92
N ILE A 43 1.67 -2.55 -3.51
CA ILE A 43 1.03 -1.37 -4.05
C ILE A 43 1.01 -1.43 -5.55
N GLN A 44 -0.18 -1.26 -6.13
CA GLN A 44 -0.36 -1.16 -7.57
C GLN A 44 -0.33 0.31 -7.95
N GLY A 45 0.58 0.68 -8.81
CA GLY A 45 0.66 2.04 -9.31
C GLY A 45 -0.50 2.39 -10.23
N ARG A 46 -0.59 3.66 -10.57
CA ARG A 46 -1.62 4.14 -11.47
C ARG A 46 -1.33 3.70 -12.89
N LEU A 47 -2.37 3.66 -13.71
CA LEU A 47 -2.19 3.44 -15.13
C LEU A 47 -1.41 4.63 -15.71
N ARG A 48 -0.41 4.32 -16.51
CA ARG A 48 0.38 5.34 -17.18
C ARG A 48 -0.33 5.75 -18.46
N TRP A 49 -0.44 7.05 -18.65
CA TRP A 49 -0.94 7.59 -19.90
C TRP A 49 -2.20 6.89 -20.40
N LEU A 50 -3.26 6.94 -19.63
CA LEU A 50 -4.54 6.34 -20.00
C LEU A 50 -4.42 4.85 -20.33
N GLY A 51 -3.42 4.19 -19.79
CA GLY A 51 -3.20 2.79 -20.03
C GLY A 51 -2.46 2.46 -21.30
N LEU A 52 -2.05 3.45 -22.08
CA LEU A 52 -1.33 3.21 -23.34
C LEU A 52 0.05 2.65 -23.12
N LEU A 53 0.69 3.05 -22.02
CA LEU A 53 2.03 2.59 -21.66
C LEU A 53 1.98 1.49 -20.60
N GLY A 54 0.80 0.97 -20.32
CA GLY A 54 0.62 -0.05 -19.30
C GLY A 54 0.57 0.54 -17.90
N ARG A 55 0.59 -0.35 -16.93
CA ARG A 55 0.55 0.04 -15.52
C ARG A 55 1.96 0.27 -15.01
N GLU A 56 2.05 1.12 -14.01
CA GLU A 56 3.29 1.22 -13.26
C GLU A 56 3.56 -0.10 -12.56
N GLU A 57 4.84 -0.34 -12.28
CA GLU A 57 5.24 -1.54 -11.59
C GLU A 57 4.66 -1.58 -10.18
N GLU A 58 4.44 -2.79 -9.69
CA GLU A 58 4.06 -2.98 -8.31
C GLU A 58 5.22 -2.62 -7.40
N ARG A 59 4.89 -2.08 -6.24
CA ARG A 59 5.87 -1.80 -5.21
C ARG A 59 5.56 -2.62 -3.98
N VAL A 60 6.59 -3.12 -3.36
CA VAL A 60 6.47 -3.80 -2.08
C VAL A 60 6.94 -2.85 -1.00
N ILE A 61 6.03 -2.47 -0.10
CA ILE A 61 6.32 -1.55 0.99
C ILE A 61 6.39 -2.37 2.27
N PRO A 62 7.58 -2.49 2.88
CA PRO A 62 7.69 -3.20 4.15
C PRO A 62 6.78 -2.59 5.21
N TRP A 63 6.23 -3.43 6.06
CA TRP A 63 5.30 -2.97 7.09
C TRP A 63 5.93 -1.90 8.00
N GLU A 64 7.23 -1.99 8.25
CA GLU A 64 7.95 -1.04 9.07
C GLU A 64 7.97 0.37 8.47
N HIS A 65 7.72 0.51 7.18
CA HIS A 65 7.70 1.81 6.52
C HIS A 65 6.33 2.49 6.60
N ILE A 66 5.33 1.79 7.13
CA ILE A 66 4.00 2.37 7.29
C ILE A 66 4.00 3.22 8.53
N ARG A 67 3.58 4.47 8.37
CA ARG A 67 3.57 5.45 9.46
C ARG A 67 2.20 5.69 10.03
N ARG A 68 1.17 5.62 9.19
CA ARG A 68 -0.18 5.87 9.63
C ARG A 68 -1.18 5.18 8.74
N LEU A 69 -2.17 4.54 9.36
CA LEU A 69 -3.29 3.92 8.66
C LEU A 69 -4.51 4.80 8.84
N GLY A 70 -4.91 5.48 7.77
CA GLY A 70 -6.14 6.25 7.76
C GLY A 70 -7.31 5.45 7.21
N GLU A 71 -8.47 6.05 7.13
CA GLU A 71 -9.65 5.38 6.59
C GLU A 71 -9.51 5.12 5.09
N ASP A 72 -9.05 6.12 4.35
CA ASP A 72 -8.94 6.02 2.89
C ASP A 72 -7.51 6.08 2.40
N ILE A 73 -6.60 6.46 3.27
CA ILE A 73 -5.21 6.74 2.91
C ILE A 73 -4.27 6.07 3.89
N ILE A 74 -3.19 5.54 3.36
CA ILE A 74 -2.09 4.99 4.15
C ILE A 74 -0.87 5.86 3.90
N PHE A 75 -0.28 6.36 4.97
CA PHE A 75 0.94 7.15 4.87
C PHE A 75 2.15 6.27 5.13
N VAL A 76 3.12 6.38 4.25
CA VAL A 76 4.36 5.60 4.35
C VAL A 76 5.57 6.52 4.23
N ARG A 77 6.69 6.01 4.65
CA ARG A 77 7.97 6.70 4.49
C ARG A 77 8.95 5.72 3.89
N ILE A 78 9.17 5.85 2.62
CA ILE A 78 10.10 4.96 1.90
C ILE A 78 11.53 5.51 1.89
#